data_a394559434352220da94a2b073eb0e8c
#
_entry.id   a394559434352220da94a2b073eb0e8c
#
_cell.length_a   1.000
_cell.length_b   1.000
_cell.length_c   1.000
_cell.angle_alpha   90.00
_cell.angle_beta   90.00
_cell.angle_gamma   90.00
#
_symmetry.space_group_name_H-M   'P 1'
#
loop_
_entity.id
_entity.type
_entity.pdbx_description
1 polymer ?
#
loop_
_entity_poly.entity_id
_entity_poly.type
_entity_poly.pdbx_seq_one_letter_code
_entity_poly.pdbx_strand_id
1 'polypeptide(L)'
;MSNEKFYYNDIIIEVPEEVYYPREDTLLLAKILEKEEIKGKKCLEMCCGSGFLSVLMAKRGGKVVAADINEKAVEATRNNAEKNSVKVDAVVSDMFENIKEKFDLIVFNPPYLPDVDFNLKRELNIERQWSGGKTGREVIKKFVKDAKKFLNKNGKIIMIISSLTGENETKELLKKNKFNVKEIAREKIPWEELIVFSITR
;
A
#
# COMPACT_ATOMS: atom_id res chain seq x y z
N MET A 1 -11.72 14.29 -18.82
CA MET A 1 -11.89 12.83 -18.80
C MET A 1 -12.62 12.50 -17.50
N SER A 2 -13.59 11.58 -17.50
CA SER A 2 -14.33 11.25 -16.28
C SER A 2 -13.50 10.27 -15.47
N ASN A 3 -13.23 10.59 -14.18
CA ASN A 3 -12.61 9.65 -13.26
C ASN A 3 -13.47 8.38 -13.13
N GLU A 4 -12.85 7.22 -13.05
CA GLU A 4 -13.55 5.99 -12.71
C GLU A 4 -13.99 6.02 -11.25
N LYS A 5 -15.09 5.34 -10.92
CA LYS A 5 -15.58 5.28 -9.53
C LYS A 5 -15.45 3.86 -9.00
N PHE A 6 -14.89 3.75 -7.80
CA PHE A 6 -14.83 2.52 -7.03
C PHE A 6 -15.73 2.67 -5.79
N TYR A 7 -16.50 1.64 -5.50
CA TYR A 7 -17.47 1.60 -4.39
C TYR A 7 -17.14 0.46 -3.44
N TYR A 8 -17.09 0.77 -2.16
CA TYR A 8 -16.89 -0.22 -1.10
C TYR A 8 -17.70 0.16 0.15
N ASN A 9 -18.77 -0.59 0.45
CA ASN A 9 -19.74 -0.22 1.49
C ASN A 9 -20.26 1.22 1.30
N ASP A 10 -20.03 2.10 2.29
CA ASP A 10 -20.37 3.52 2.27
C ASP A 10 -19.22 4.42 1.78
N ILE A 11 -18.15 3.84 1.25
CA ILE A 11 -16.98 4.54 0.71
C ILE A 11 -17.12 4.68 -0.80
N ILE A 12 -16.92 5.91 -1.30
CA ILE A 12 -16.89 6.21 -2.73
C ILE A 12 -15.53 6.82 -3.04
N ILE A 13 -14.80 6.20 -3.95
CA ILE A 13 -13.47 6.62 -4.39
C ILE A 13 -13.53 6.99 -5.88
N GLU A 14 -13.06 8.16 -6.23
CA GLU A 14 -12.82 8.56 -7.61
C GLU A 14 -11.35 8.32 -7.94
N VAL A 15 -11.11 7.60 -9.03
CA VAL A 15 -9.77 7.18 -9.44
C VAL A 15 -9.43 7.85 -10.77
N PRO A 16 -8.47 8.78 -10.79
CA PRO A 16 -7.94 9.34 -12.04
C PRO A 16 -7.23 8.26 -12.88
N GLU A 17 -7.17 8.46 -14.20
CA GLU A 17 -6.57 7.51 -15.15
C GLU A 17 -5.11 7.16 -14.81
N GLU A 18 -4.34 8.12 -14.27
CA GLU A 18 -2.93 7.90 -13.93
C GLU A 18 -2.71 7.39 -12.50
N VAL A 19 -3.78 6.97 -11.81
CA VAL A 19 -3.75 6.45 -10.44
C VAL A 19 -4.21 5.01 -10.41
N TYR A 20 -3.55 4.18 -9.60
CA TYR A 20 -3.89 2.78 -9.45
C TYR A 20 -5.35 2.59 -9.00
N TYR A 21 -6.10 1.84 -9.79
CA TYR A 21 -7.48 1.46 -9.45
C TYR A 21 -7.45 0.31 -8.43
N PRO A 22 -8.22 0.37 -7.31
CA PRO A 22 -8.29 -0.71 -6.32
C PRO A 22 -8.71 -2.04 -6.95
N ARG A 23 -7.90 -3.08 -6.78
CA ARG A 23 -8.14 -4.42 -7.30
C ARG A 23 -8.16 -5.46 -6.17
N GLU A 24 -8.03 -6.72 -6.50
CA GLU A 24 -8.10 -7.87 -5.57
C GLU A 24 -7.12 -7.73 -4.40
N ASP A 25 -5.91 -7.25 -4.65
CA ASP A 25 -4.88 -6.98 -3.65
C ASP A 25 -5.33 -5.94 -2.61
N THR A 26 -5.87 -4.84 -3.10
CA THR A 26 -6.39 -3.76 -2.25
C THR A 26 -7.63 -4.22 -1.47
N LEU A 27 -8.51 -5.01 -2.09
CA LEU A 27 -9.67 -5.60 -1.44
C LEU A 27 -9.29 -6.61 -0.35
N LEU A 28 -8.24 -7.41 -0.58
CA LEU A 28 -7.72 -8.33 0.44
C LEU A 28 -7.17 -7.57 1.65
N LEU A 29 -6.42 -6.48 1.42
CA LEU A 29 -5.96 -5.61 2.50
C LEU A 29 -7.13 -4.95 3.24
N ALA A 30 -8.17 -4.49 2.54
CA ALA A 30 -9.35 -3.90 3.15
C ALA A 30 -10.05 -4.89 4.11
N LYS A 31 -10.28 -6.13 3.68
CA LYS A 31 -10.85 -7.20 4.52
C LYS A 31 -10.04 -7.48 5.79
N ILE A 32 -8.71 -7.32 5.72
CA ILE A 32 -7.83 -7.46 6.88
C ILE A 32 -7.95 -6.25 7.80
N LEU A 33 -7.91 -5.03 7.22
CA LEU A 33 -8.03 -3.80 7.99
C LEU A 33 -9.36 -3.67 8.72
N GLU A 34 -10.45 -4.23 8.18
CA GLU A 34 -11.75 -4.29 8.86
C GLU A 34 -11.71 -5.09 10.18
N LYS A 35 -10.78 -6.02 10.32
CA LYS A 35 -10.60 -6.84 11.54
C LYS A 35 -9.56 -6.25 12.49
N GLU A 36 -8.85 -5.19 12.07
CA GLU A 36 -7.80 -4.57 12.86
C GLU A 36 -8.35 -3.53 13.85
N GLU A 37 -7.73 -3.46 15.00
CA GLU A 37 -7.93 -2.39 15.97
C GLU A 37 -7.26 -1.10 15.44
N ILE A 38 -8.04 -0.19 14.86
CA ILE A 38 -7.52 1.03 14.21
C ILE A 38 -7.83 2.29 15.04
N LYS A 39 -8.92 2.31 15.80
CA LYS A 39 -9.38 3.50 16.52
C LYS A 39 -8.28 4.11 17.38
N GLY A 40 -7.99 5.38 17.13
CA GLY A 40 -6.99 6.18 17.85
C GLY A 40 -5.54 5.92 17.45
N LYS A 41 -5.24 4.90 16.64
CA LYS A 41 -3.89 4.59 16.19
C LYS A 41 -3.39 5.58 15.14
N LYS A 42 -2.08 5.82 15.16
CA LYS A 42 -1.37 6.48 14.06
C LYS A 42 -1.11 5.47 12.95
N CYS A 43 -1.68 5.72 11.78
CA CYS A 43 -1.61 4.83 10.62
C CYS A 43 -0.90 5.53 9.46
N LEU A 44 -0.07 4.78 8.74
CA LEU A 44 0.52 5.21 7.47
C LEU A 44 0.07 4.26 6.38
N GLU A 45 -0.46 4.80 5.28
CA GLU A 45 -0.51 4.09 4.01
C GLU A 45 0.65 4.55 3.14
N MET A 46 1.55 3.64 2.80
CA MET A 46 2.65 3.88 1.88
C MET A 46 2.28 3.35 0.49
N CYS A 47 2.52 4.13 -0.57
CA CYS A 47 2.03 3.92 -1.93
C CYS A 47 0.49 3.96 -1.96
N CYS A 48 -0.09 5.09 -1.52
CA CYS A 48 -1.52 5.18 -1.23
C CYS A 48 -2.44 5.16 -2.48
N GLY A 49 -1.90 5.39 -3.67
CA GLY A 49 -2.68 5.42 -4.90
C GLY A 49 -3.93 6.29 -4.80
N SER A 50 -5.11 5.71 -4.98
CA SER A 50 -6.39 6.44 -4.86
C SER A 50 -6.79 6.81 -3.41
N GLY A 51 -6.05 6.31 -2.39
CA GLY A 51 -6.31 6.57 -0.98
C GLY A 51 -7.47 5.77 -0.39
N PHE A 52 -7.93 4.72 -1.05
CA PHE A 52 -9.05 3.92 -0.55
C PHE A 52 -8.79 3.33 0.84
N LEU A 53 -7.64 2.70 1.07
CA LEU A 53 -7.32 2.12 2.38
C LEU A 53 -7.09 3.21 3.44
N SER A 54 -6.58 4.38 3.06
CA SER A 54 -6.47 5.55 3.94
C SER A 54 -7.85 6.03 4.40
N VAL A 55 -8.81 6.17 3.48
CA VAL A 55 -10.20 6.54 3.80
C VAL A 55 -10.82 5.48 4.71
N LEU A 56 -10.64 4.20 4.41
CA LEU A 56 -11.13 3.08 5.23
C LEU A 56 -10.57 3.17 6.67
N MET A 57 -9.26 3.34 6.82
CA MET A 57 -8.63 3.47 8.14
C MET A 57 -9.12 4.71 8.89
N ALA A 58 -9.30 5.83 8.20
CA ALA A 58 -9.80 7.07 8.80
C ALA A 58 -11.26 6.93 9.26
N LYS A 59 -12.14 6.29 8.47
CA LYS A 59 -13.52 5.97 8.89
C LYS A 59 -13.57 5.08 10.13
N ARG A 60 -12.58 4.23 10.32
CA ARG A 60 -12.42 3.38 11.51
C ARG A 60 -11.76 4.11 12.70
N GLY A 61 -11.60 5.44 12.60
CA GLY A 61 -11.08 6.28 13.69
C GLY A 61 -9.56 6.32 13.80
N GLY A 62 -8.83 5.90 12.77
CA GLY A 62 -7.37 6.06 12.68
C GLY A 62 -6.96 7.51 12.43
N LYS A 63 -5.78 7.89 12.91
CA LYS A 63 -5.08 9.12 12.53
C LYS A 63 -4.17 8.78 11.36
N VAL A 64 -4.59 9.13 10.14
CA VAL A 64 -4.00 8.58 8.92
C VAL A 64 -3.12 9.60 8.22
N VAL A 65 -1.90 9.17 7.93
CA VAL A 65 -1.02 9.77 6.94
C VAL A 65 -1.00 8.85 5.71
N ALA A 66 -1.10 9.44 4.52
CA ALA A 66 -0.99 8.74 3.25
C ALA A 66 0.20 9.28 2.47
N ALA A 67 1.02 8.42 1.89
CA ALA A 67 2.20 8.82 1.15
C ALA A 67 2.28 8.12 -0.21
N ASP A 68 2.59 8.88 -1.24
CA ASP A 68 2.86 8.37 -2.58
C ASP A 68 3.92 9.25 -3.26
N ILE A 69 4.67 8.68 -4.19
CA ILE A 69 5.60 9.43 -5.04
C ILE A 69 4.86 10.18 -6.16
N ASN A 70 3.67 9.71 -6.53
CA ASN A 70 2.83 10.30 -7.57
C ASN A 70 1.97 11.42 -6.97
N GLU A 71 2.21 12.66 -7.40
CA GLU A 71 1.41 13.82 -6.95
C GLU A 71 -0.09 13.67 -7.22
N LYS A 72 -0.47 13.02 -8.33
CA LYS A 72 -1.88 12.78 -8.68
C LYS A 72 -2.55 11.79 -7.73
N ALA A 73 -1.80 10.80 -7.25
CA ALA A 73 -2.28 9.87 -6.22
C ALA A 73 -2.52 10.60 -4.89
N VAL A 74 -1.62 11.48 -4.51
CA VAL A 74 -1.77 12.29 -3.29
C VAL A 74 -2.96 13.25 -3.40
N GLU A 75 -3.14 13.90 -4.54
CA GLU A 75 -4.30 14.75 -4.82
C GLU A 75 -5.62 13.94 -4.79
N ALA A 76 -5.66 12.81 -5.48
CA ALA A 76 -6.80 11.90 -5.45
C ALA A 76 -7.14 11.45 -4.03
N THR A 77 -6.14 11.11 -3.22
CA THR A 77 -6.32 10.73 -1.81
C THR A 77 -6.95 11.86 -1.00
N ARG A 78 -6.51 13.11 -1.16
CA ARG A 78 -7.11 14.27 -0.47
C ARG A 78 -8.57 14.47 -0.85
N ASN A 79 -8.86 14.48 -2.16
CA ASN A 79 -10.20 14.65 -2.69
C ASN A 79 -11.15 13.53 -2.21
N ASN A 80 -10.67 12.29 -2.21
CA ASN A 80 -11.44 11.14 -1.74
C ASN A 80 -11.67 11.17 -0.22
N ALA A 81 -10.71 11.63 0.57
CA ALA A 81 -10.89 11.82 2.00
C ALA A 81 -11.97 12.87 2.30
N GLU A 82 -11.94 14.00 1.60
CA GLU A 82 -12.96 15.07 1.72
C GLU A 82 -14.35 14.55 1.35
N LYS A 83 -14.50 13.88 0.19
CA LYS A 83 -15.77 13.29 -0.27
C LYS A 83 -16.36 12.29 0.71
N ASN A 84 -15.53 11.56 1.42
CA ASN A 84 -15.94 10.60 2.43
C ASN A 84 -16.03 11.19 3.85
N SER A 85 -15.88 12.53 3.98
CA SER A 85 -15.97 13.27 5.26
C SER A 85 -15.00 12.75 6.32
N VAL A 86 -13.78 12.40 5.92
CA VAL A 86 -12.70 11.94 6.82
C VAL A 86 -11.46 12.81 6.67
N LYS A 87 -10.61 12.82 7.70
CA LYS A 87 -9.32 13.51 7.66
C LYS A 87 -8.20 12.50 7.34
N VAL A 88 -7.44 12.78 6.27
CA VAL A 88 -6.22 12.09 5.89
C VAL A 88 -5.16 13.14 5.56
N ASP A 89 -3.99 13.04 6.17
CA ASP A 89 -2.86 13.91 5.88
C ASP A 89 -2.04 13.28 4.73
N ALA A 90 -2.33 13.67 3.48
CA ALA A 90 -1.67 13.10 2.31
C ALA A 90 -0.45 13.93 1.87
N VAL A 91 0.69 13.25 1.62
CA VAL A 91 1.99 13.87 1.32
C VAL A 91 2.67 13.19 0.15
N VAL A 92 3.25 13.99 -0.75
CA VAL A 92 4.15 13.48 -1.79
C VAL A 92 5.47 13.07 -1.14
N SER A 93 5.84 11.80 -1.26
CA SER A 93 7.05 11.27 -0.63
C SER A 93 7.59 10.07 -1.38
N ASP A 94 8.88 10.08 -1.66
CA ASP A 94 9.56 8.86 -2.05
C ASP A 94 9.88 8.05 -0.80
N MET A 95 9.08 7.00 -0.55
CA MET A 95 9.08 6.25 0.71
C MET A 95 8.97 7.21 1.91
N PHE A 96 9.94 7.21 2.80
CA PHE A 96 9.91 7.93 4.07
C PHE A 96 10.56 9.33 4.03
N GLU A 97 10.96 9.85 2.87
CA GLU A 97 11.72 11.10 2.78
C GLU A 97 10.99 12.30 3.41
N ASN A 98 9.67 12.40 3.22
CA ASN A 98 8.84 13.47 3.78
C ASN A 98 8.00 13.04 4.98
N ILE A 99 8.24 11.84 5.53
CA ILE A 99 7.55 11.33 6.72
C ILE A 99 8.32 11.75 7.98
N LYS A 100 7.60 12.35 8.95
CA LYS A 100 8.22 12.96 10.14
C LYS A 100 7.89 12.26 11.46
N GLU A 101 6.99 11.27 11.44
CA GLU A 101 6.50 10.63 12.66
C GLU A 101 6.57 9.11 12.58
N LYS A 102 6.27 8.46 13.72
CA LYS A 102 6.21 7.00 13.82
C LYS A 102 4.76 6.54 13.92
N PHE A 103 4.52 5.31 13.48
CA PHE A 103 3.19 4.75 13.32
C PHE A 103 3.00 3.46 14.12
N ASP A 104 1.76 3.23 14.52
CA ASP A 104 1.32 1.99 15.16
C ASP A 104 0.96 0.93 14.10
N LEU A 105 0.51 1.41 12.93
CA LEU A 105 0.19 0.58 11.79
C LEU A 105 0.73 1.22 10.51
N ILE A 106 1.51 0.47 9.74
CA ILE A 106 1.90 0.84 8.39
C ILE A 106 1.25 -0.16 7.44
N VAL A 107 0.50 0.32 6.47
CA VAL A 107 -0.07 -0.48 5.38
C VAL A 107 0.75 -0.21 4.13
N PHE A 108 1.17 -1.27 3.46
CA PHE A 108 2.04 -1.16 2.31
C PHE A 108 1.56 -2.11 1.20
N ASN A 109 0.97 -1.51 0.17
CA ASN A 109 0.67 -2.15 -1.10
C ASN A 109 1.63 -1.61 -2.17
N PRO A 110 2.86 -2.14 -2.25
CA PRO A 110 3.84 -1.66 -3.22
C PRO A 110 3.50 -2.06 -4.64
N PRO A 111 4.05 -1.40 -5.66
CA PRO A 111 4.25 -2.06 -6.95
C PRO A 111 5.19 -3.25 -6.74
N TYR A 112 4.70 -4.46 -6.97
CA TYR A 112 5.40 -5.71 -6.59
C TYR A 112 5.61 -6.69 -7.76
N LEU A 113 5.07 -6.42 -8.94
CA LEU A 113 5.28 -7.29 -10.09
C LEU A 113 6.67 -7.08 -10.67
N PRO A 114 7.39 -8.18 -11.02
CA PRO A 114 8.63 -8.08 -11.76
C PRO A 114 8.42 -7.46 -13.14
N ASP A 115 9.41 -6.68 -13.60
CA ASP A 115 9.42 -6.22 -14.97
C ASP A 115 9.44 -7.42 -15.91
N VAL A 116 8.40 -7.60 -16.68
CA VAL A 116 8.37 -8.59 -17.76
C VAL A 116 8.96 -7.89 -18.98
N ASP A 117 9.91 -8.55 -19.63
CA ASP A 117 10.49 -8.07 -20.88
C ASP A 117 9.47 -8.23 -22.02
N PHE A 118 8.40 -7.45 -21.93
CA PHE A 118 7.41 -7.35 -22.99
C PHE A 118 7.91 -6.34 -24.03
N ASN A 119 8.10 -6.79 -25.25
CA ASN A 119 8.22 -5.97 -26.45
C ASN A 119 6.96 -5.05 -26.70
N LEU A 120 6.11 -4.89 -25.71
CA LEU A 120 4.89 -4.11 -25.68
C LEU A 120 5.10 -2.79 -24.90
N LYS A 121 6.16 -2.05 -25.24
CA LYS A 121 6.47 -0.72 -24.68
C LYS A 121 5.42 0.37 -24.98
N ARG A 122 4.20 0.04 -25.30
CA ARG A 122 3.18 1.03 -25.67
C ARG A 122 2.27 1.55 -24.55
N GLU A 123 2.33 0.96 -23.35
CA GLU A 123 1.48 1.36 -22.23
C GLU A 123 2.30 1.75 -20.98
N LEU A 124 3.39 2.46 -21.18
CA LEU A 124 4.39 2.80 -20.15
C LEU A 124 3.85 3.54 -18.90
N ASN A 125 2.68 4.12 -18.95
CA ASN A 125 2.09 4.79 -17.79
C ASN A 125 1.40 3.84 -16.82
N ILE A 126 0.84 2.73 -17.32
CA ILE A 126 0.17 1.73 -16.49
C ILE A 126 1.19 0.79 -15.84
N GLU A 127 2.26 0.43 -16.56
CA GLU A 127 3.34 -0.43 -16.04
C GLU A 127 4.03 0.12 -14.79
N ARG A 128 4.23 1.45 -14.71
CA ARG A 128 4.85 2.09 -13.53
C ARG A 128 4.06 1.91 -12.23
N GLN A 129 2.76 1.72 -12.32
CA GLN A 129 1.91 1.54 -11.14
C GLN A 129 2.04 0.14 -10.53
N TRP A 130 2.50 -0.86 -11.32
CA TRP A 130 2.59 -2.25 -10.90
C TRP A 130 4.01 -2.79 -10.87
N SER A 131 4.92 -2.16 -11.60
CA SER A 131 6.31 -2.60 -11.69
C SER A 131 7.04 -2.34 -10.37
N GLY A 132 7.40 -3.43 -9.71
CA GLY A 132 8.32 -3.44 -8.56
C GLY A 132 9.78 -3.47 -8.98
N GLY A 133 10.10 -3.23 -10.27
CA GLY A 133 11.42 -3.32 -10.84
C GLY A 133 11.79 -4.75 -11.28
N LYS A 134 13.04 -4.96 -11.69
CA LYS A 134 13.53 -6.20 -12.32
C LYS A 134 13.13 -7.49 -11.59
N THR A 135 13.05 -7.48 -10.29
CA THR A 135 12.69 -8.66 -9.47
C THR A 135 11.36 -8.50 -8.74
N GLY A 136 10.63 -7.37 -8.93
CA GLY A 136 9.44 -7.04 -8.17
C GLY A 136 9.72 -6.61 -6.71
N ARG A 137 10.98 -6.59 -6.28
CA ARG A 137 11.37 -6.33 -4.89
C ARG A 137 12.14 -5.02 -4.69
N GLU A 138 12.40 -4.28 -5.73
CA GLU A 138 13.22 -3.07 -5.65
C GLU A 138 12.56 -2.01 -4.75
N VAL A 139 11.26 -1.80 -4.90
CA VAL A 139 10.47 -0.89 -4.07
C VAL A 139 10.38 -1.41 -2.63
N ILE A 140 10.17 -2.72 -2.46
CA ILE A 140 10.15 -3.37 -1.14
C ILE A 140 11.51 -3.21 -0.43
N LYS A 141 12.63 -3.39 -1.13
CA LYS A 141 13.99 -3.17 -0.58
C LYS A 141 14.17 -1.75 -0.07
N LYS A 142 13.70 -0.75 -0.85
CA LYS A 142 13.78 0.66 -0.47
C LYS A 142 12.97 0.94 0.80
N PHE A 143 11.74 0.44 0.85
CA PHE A 143 10.87 0.56 2.02
C PHE A 143 11.49 -0.09 3.28
N VAL A 144 11.93 -1.34 3.19
CA VAL A 144 12.41 -2.13 4.33
C VAL A 144 13.64 -1.50 4.99
N LYS A 145 14.50 -0.83 4.22
CA LYS A 145 15.71 -0.15 4.71
C LYS A 145 15.43 0.82 5.85
N ASP A 146 14.33 1.55 5.76
CA ASP A 146 14.01 2.62 6.70
C ASP A 146 12.75 2.36 7.55
N ALA A 147 11.87 1.46 7.15
CA ALA A 147 10.58 1.20 7.79
C ALA A 147 10.66 1.04 9.33
N LYS A 148 11.72 0.42 9.82
CA LYS A 148 11.93 0.21 11.26
C LYS A 148 12.06 1.51 12.04
N LYS A 149 12.59 2.59 11.45
CA LYS A 149 12.73 3.89 12.08
C LYS A 149 11.38 4.56 12.32
N PHE A 150 10.41 4.28 11.44
CA PHE A 150 9.07 4.88 11.45
C PHE A 150 8.00 3.99 12.10
N LEU A 151 8.36 2.82 12.60
CA LEU A 151 7.46 1.94 13.33
C LEU A 151 7.58 2.20 14.84
N ASN A 152 6.46 2.33 15.56
CA ASN A 152 6.42 2.36 17.01
C ASN A 152 6.87 1.01 17.61
N LYS A 153 7.23 0.98 18.91
CA LYS A 153 7.77 -0.23 19.57
C LYS A 153 6.84 -1.45 19.42
N ASN A 154 5.53 -1.24 19.55
CA ASN A 154 4.50 -2.27 19.41
C ASN A 154 3.74 -2.15 18.09
N GLY A 155 4.27 -1.39 17.14
CA GLY A 155 3.68 -1.20 15.83
C GLY A 155 3.91 -2.42 14.94
N LYS A 156 3.09 -2.51 13.90
CA LYS A 156 3.21 -3.52 12.85
C LYS A 156 3.05 -2.95 11.46
N ILE A 157 3.58 -3.67 10.49
CA ILE A 157 3.38 -3.41 9.08
C ILE A 157 2.49 -4.51 8.52
N ILE A 158 1.48 -4.17 7.76
CA ILE A 158 0.70 -5.07 6.92
C ILE A 158 1.14 -4.83 5.49
N MET A 159 1.79 -5.81 4.87
CA MET A 159 2.33 -5.71 3.52
C MET A 159 1.78 -6.84 2.65
N ILE A 160 1.39 -6.51 1.43
CA ILE A 160 0.99 -7.49 0.42
C ILE A 160 2.06 -7.66 -0.64
N ILE A 161 2.18 -8.87 -1.15
CA ILE A 161 2.98 -9.21 -2.33
C ILE A 161 2.24 -10.23 -3.20
N SER A 162 2.70 -10.39 -4.44
CA SER A 162 2.36 -11.53 -5.28
C SER A 162 3.33 -12.69 -5.06
N SER A 163 2.89 -13.92 -5.34
CA SER A 163 3.78 -15.08 -5.45
C SER A 163 4.87 -14.88 -6.52
N LEU A 164 4.60 -14.07 -7.55
CA LEU A 164 5.55 -13.71 -8.61
C LEU A 164 6.69 -12.82 -8.10
N THR A 165 6.48 -12.11 -6.98
CA THR A 165 7.52 -11.29 -6.34
C THR A 165 8.63 -12.14 -5.72
N GLY A 166 8.37 -13.42 -5.44
CA GLY A 166 9.27 -14.32 -4.71
C GLY A 166 9.05 -14.22 -3.20
N GLU A 167 8.23 -15.14 -2.70
CA GLU A 167 7.83 -15.19 -1.29
C GLU A 167 9.03 -15.41 -0.35
N ASN A 168 9.85 -16.40 -0.64
CA ASN A 168 11.00 -16.76 0.20
C ASN A 168 12.05 -15.65 0.23
N GLU A 169 12.36 -15.08 -0.91
CA GLU A 169 13.32 -13.97 -1.05
C GLU A 169 12.83 -12.72 -0.30
N THR A 170 11.52 -12.47 -0.33
CA THR A 170 10.93 -11.35 0.42
C THR A 170 10.99 -11.60 1.92
N LYS A 171 10.67 -12.83 2.38
CA LYS A 171 10.80 -13.21 3.79
C LYS A 171 12.26 -13.12 4.29
N GLU A 172 13.22 -13.55 3.47
CA GLU A 172 14.65 -13.43 3.79
C GLU A 172 15.10 -11.96 3.86
N LEU A 173 14.66 -11.13 2.92
CA LEU A 173 14.95 -9.69 2.94
C LEU A 173 14.47 -9.04 4.25
N LEU A 174 13.25 -9.34 4.68
CA LEU A 174 12.69 -8.84 5.93
C LEU A 174 13.46 -9.35 7.14
N LYS A 175 13.78 -10.64 7.20
CA LYS A 175 14.58 -11.24 8.29
C LYS A 175 15.98 -10.66 8.39
N LYS A 176 16.68 -10.44 7.25
CA LYS A 176 18.00 -9.76 7.20
C LYS A 176 17.93 -8.35 7.79
N ASN A 177 16.80 -7.67 7.67
CA ASN A 177 16.56 -6.36 8.29
C ASN A 177 15.98 -6.47 9.71
N LYS A 178 16.07 -7.66 10.33
CA LYS A 178 15.68 -7.94 11.72
C LYS A 178 14.20 -7.68 11.99
N PHE A 179 13.34 -8.02 11.05
CA PHE A 179 11.90 -8.07 11.22
C PHE A 179 11.42 -9.49 11.48
N ASN A 180 10.39 -9.63 12.33
CA ASN A 180 9.61 -10.84 12.46
C ASN A 180 8.49 -10.80 11.42
N VAL A 181 8.29 -11.90 10.69
CA VAL A 181 7.36 -11.98 9.57
C VAL A 181 6.41 -13.15 9.79
N LYS A 182 5.12 -12.87 9.74
CA LYS A 182 4.04 -13.86 9.80
C LYS A 182 3.11 -13.67 8.61
N GLU A 183 2.84 -14.72 7.85
CA GLU A 183 1.76 -14.73 6.89
C GLU A 183 0.41 -14.72 7.61
N ILE A 184 -0.49 -13.82 7.22
CA ILE A 184 -1.80 -13.64 7.85
C ILE A 184 -2.98 -13.85 6.90
N ALA A 185 -2.72 -13.79 5.59
CA ALA A 185 -3.71 -14.11 4.57
C ALA A 185 -3.04 -14.54 3.27
N ARG A 186 -3.77 -15.35 2.51
CA ARG A 186 -3.42 -15.77 1.15
C ARG A 186 -4.70 -15.90 0.34
N GLU A 187 -4.71 -15.35 -0.86
CA GLU A 187 -5.83 -15.47 -1.79
C GLU A 187 -5.28 -15.85 -3.18
N LYS A 188 -5.85 -16.92 -3.75
CA LYS A 188 -5.49 -17.35 -5.10
C LYS A 188 -6.33 -16.57 -6.12
N ILE A 189 -5.65 -15.94 -7.04
CA ILE A 189 -6.23 -15.29 -8.20
C ILE A 189 -5.71 -15.94 -9.48
N PRO A 190 -6.26 -15.67 -10.66
CA PRO A 190 -5.70 -16.18 -11.90
C PRO A 190 -4.22 -15.83 -12.03
N TRP A 191 -3.38 -16.86 -12.26
CA TRP A 191 -1.94 -16.79 -12.53
C TRP A 191 -1.02 -16.45 -11.35
N GLU A 192 -1.54 -16.07 -10.18
CA GLU A 192 -0.73 -15.73 -8.99
C GLU A 192 -1.47 -16.00 -7.68
N GLU A 193 -0.75 -15.89 -6.57
CA GLU A 193 -1.32 -15.83 -5.24
C GLU A 193 -0.96 -14.50 -4.60
N LEU A 194 -1.94 -13.83 -4.02
CA LEU A 194 -1.73 -12.66 -3.18
C LEU A 194 -1.43 -13.11 -1.75
N ILE A 195 -0.33 -12.62 -1.19
CA ILE A 195 0.17 -13.05 0.12
C ILE A 195 0.31 -11.82 1.00
N VAL A 196 -0.32 -11.84 2.17
CA VAL A 196 -0.25 -10.73 3.13
C VAL A 196 0.56 -11.12 4.34
N PHE A 197 1.55 -10.30 4.65
CA PHE A 197 2.40 -10.43 5.83
C PHE A 197 2.05 -9.40 6.90
N SER A 198 2.02 -9.88 8.15
CA SER A 198 2.15 -9.04 9.34
C SER A 198 3.61 -9.05 9.77
N ILE A 199 4.21 -7.86 9.85
CA ILE A 199 5.64 -7.66 10.07
C ILE A 199 5.81 -6.82 11.33
N THR A 200 6.63 -7.28 12.27
CA THR A 200 6.94 -6.59 13.53
C THR A 200 8.44 -6.45 13.73
N ARG A 201 8.83 -5.61 14.70
CA ARG A 201 10.24 -5.44 15.08
C ARG A 201 10.84 -6.69 15.68
#